data_29e53a086d6322267874cb5a63387034
#
_entry.id   29e53a086d6322267874cb5a63387034
#
_cell.length_a   1.000
_cell.length_b   1.000
_cell.length_c   1.000
_cell.angle_alpha   90.00
_cell.angle_beta   90.00
_cell.angle_gamma   90.00
#
_symmetry.space_group_name_H-M   'P 1'
#
loop_
_entity.id
_entity.type
_entity.pdbx_description
1 polymer ?
#
loop_
_entity_poly.entity_id
_entity_poly.type
_entity_poly.pdbx_seq_one_letter_code
_entity_poly.pdbx_strand_id
1 'polypeptide(L)'
;MTLATRTVTLPGGLQATLVHQPQADRAAALARVAAGSHHEPSRFPGLAHLLEHLLFYGGERYLDDDRLMGWVQRQGGSVNATTLARHSAFFFEVAADALADGVARLQEMLQAPLLLREDIQREVAVIDAEYRLIQQHEPSRREAAVRHAASAPAAFRRFQVGSADALAGDLAALQAALGDFHRTHYVARRMQLWLQGPQSLEALGELAARFAAGLAAGEAPPPAPPLRLGEFTALQLAVSSQPALWRCPLIALNDNVTLLREFLLDEAPGSLMASLRQRRLAGDVALNWLYQDRYLGWLALVFASDRPEEVDRQITHWLQALQQTTPEQQQHYYQLSRRRFQALSPLDQLRQRAFGFAPGAPPAGFADFCSALQAAPSVSLACQTVSPGEPVATQGFSLPLSRWRRRPESDPALAFAFYPQAAGDLVAKCPEKAAPLLHLPLPEEPPRLLLRPPFYCSPDQAEGLARGEQLRPLLAALRHAGGHGEWHLFDGSWQLTLQLPEPGRRPEAILQAILRQLALPVASLTPPPDSIAIRHLMAQLPERLGTSGHQEGWLAALAGGSAEDAQWVA
;
A
#
# COMPACT_ATOMS: atom_id res chain seq x y z
N MET A 1 -4.73 -17.95 -14.61
CA MET A 1 -3.50 -18.55 -15.20
C MET A 1 -2.26 -18.03 -14.46
N THR A 2 -1.23 -18.83 -14.28
CA THR A 2 0.05 -18.35 -13.74
C THR A 2 0.82 -17.68 -14.88
N LEU A 3 1.22 -16.41 -14.71
CA LEU A 3 2.00 -15.70 -15.72
C LEU A 3 3.37 -16.36 -15.91
N ALA A 4 3.83 -16.50 -17.14
CA ALA A 4 5.15 -17.01 -17.44
C ALA A 4 6.19 -15.99 -16.93
N THR A 5 7.06 -16.46 -16.04
CA THR A 5 8.05 -15.59 -15.37
C THR A 5 9.44 -16.23 -15.50
N ARG A 6 10.45 -15.43 -15.85
CA ARG A 6 11.85 -15.86 -15.92
C ARG A 6 12.74 -14.82 -15.23
N THR A 7 13.62 -15.28 -14.35
CA THR A 7 14.68 -14.45 -13.77
C THR A 7 16.00 -14.81 -14.42
N VAL A 8 16.74 -13.81 -14.87
CA VAL A 8 18.05 -13.93 -15.52
C VAL A 8 19.07 -13.04 -14.84
N THR A 9 20.31 -13.48 -14.81
CA THR A 9 21.44 -12.65 -14.41
C THR A 9 22.17 -12.21 -15.67
N LEU A 10 22.23 -10.91 -15.90
CA LEU A 10 22.84 -10.28 -17.07
C LEU A 10 24.32 -9.96 -16.83
N PRO A 11 25.09 -9.64 -17.89
CA PRO A 11 26.46 -9.18 -17.75
C PRO A 11 26.58 -8.04 -16.73
N GLY A 12 27.64 -8.01 -15.95
CA GLY A 12 27.82 -7.05 -14.86
C GLY A 12 27.12 -7.43 -13.56
N GLY A 13 26.22 -8.44 -13.56
CA GLY A 13 25.53 -8.96 -12.37
C GLY A 13 24.15 -8.36 -12.12
N LEU A 14 23.60 -7.58 -13.07
CA LEU A 14 22.20 -7.12 -13.00
C LEU A 14 21.26 -8.34 -13.01
N GLN A 15 20.32 -8.36 -12.07
CA GLN A 15 19.24 -9.36 -12.07
C GLN A 15 17.99 -8.78 -12.74
N ALA A 16 17.47 -9.48 -13.75
CA ALA A 16 16.23 -9.09 -14.40
C ALA A 16 15.15 -10.16 -14.24
N THR A 17 13.95 -9.75 -13.85
CA THR A 17 12.75 -10.58 -13.78
C THR A 17 11.79 -10.17 -14.89
N LEU A 18 11.51 -11.10 -15.78
CA LEU A 18 10.70 -10.93 -16.98
C LEU A 18 9.35 -11.63 -16.77
N VAL A 19 8.26 -10.91 -16.99
CA VAL A 19 6.90 -11.41 -16.77
C VAL A 19 6.09 -11.24 -18.06
N HIS A 20 5.79 -12.35 -18.71
CA HIS A 20 4.95 -12.37 -19.90
C HIS A 20 3.46 -12.42 -19.53
N GLN A 21 2.71 -11.39 -19.93
CA GLN A 21 1.27 -11.27 -19.72
C GLN A 21 0.56 -11.02 -21.05
N PRO A 22 0.22 -12.09 -21.81
CA PRO A 22 -0.19 -11.98 -23.21
C PRO A 22 -1.40 -11.10 -23.49
N GLN A 23 -2.30 -10.97 -22.51
CA GLN A 23 -3.55 -10.22 -22.66
C GLN A 23 -3.49 -8.78 -22.10
N ALA A 24 -2.30 -8.34 -21.66
CA ALA A 24 -2.15 -6.97 -21.18
C ALA A 24 -2.07 -5.99 -22.35
N ASP A 25 -2.85 -4.92 -22.30
CA ASP A 25 -2.77 -3.77 -23.20
C ASP A 25 -1.69 -2.77 -22.76
N ARG A 26 -1.23 -2.89 -21.52
CA ARG A 26 -0.18 -2.07 -20.93
C ARG A 26 1.05 -2.89 -20.58
N ALA A 27 2.18 -2.20 -20.50
CA ALA A 27 3.43 -2.78 -20.06
C ALA A 27 4.13 -1.88 -19.04
N ALA A 28 4.87 -2.48 -18.12
CA ALA A 28 5.51 -1.79 -17.02
C ALA A 28 6.98 -2.18 -16.88
N ALA A 29 7.78 -1.23 -16.40
CA ALA A 29 9.16 -1.44 -15.98
C ALA A 29 9.38 -0.90 -14.56
N LEU A 30 10.19 -1.60 -13.78
CA LEU A 30 10.63 -1.18 -12.47
C LEU A 30 12.12 -1.48 -12.31
N ALA A 31 12.91 -0.47 -12.00
CA ALA A 31 14.32 -0.61 -11.62
C ALA A 31 14.47 -0.29 -10.12
N ARG A 32 15.09 -1.20 -9.36
CA ARG A 32 15.38 -1.03 -7.94
C ARG A 32 16.88 -1.04 -7.73
N VAL A 33 17.39 -0.03 -7.05
CA VAL A 33 18.78 0.13 -6.66
C VAL A 33 18.92 -0.20 -5.18
N ALA A 34 19.86 -1.06 -4.78
CA ALA A 34 20.11 -1.43 -3.39
C ALA A 34 20.88 -0.31 -2.65
N ALA A 35 20.31 0.90 -2.69
CA ALA A 35 20.76 2.08 -1.97
C ALA A 35 19.57 2.97 -1.65
N GLY A 36 19.50 3.45 -0.43
CA GLY A 36 18.46 4.33 0.10
C GLY A 36 19.02 5.16 1.25
N SER A 37 18.15 5.74 2.06
CA SER A 37 18.52 6.68 3.12
C SER A 37 19.56 6.15 4.13
N HIS A 38 19.62 4.82 4.35
CA HIS A 38 20.63 4.22 5.25
C HIS A 38 22.06 4.21 4.68
N HIS A 39 22.25 4.50 3.39
CA HIS A 39 23.54 4.53 2.71
C HIS A 39 24.11 5.94 2.58
N GLU A 40 23.35 6.95 2.98
CA GLU A 40 23.74 8.35 2.90
C GLU A 40 24.94 8.67 3.80
N PRO A 41 25.84 9.56 3.35
CA PRO A 41 26.85 10.12 4.25
C PRO A 41 26.20 10.91 5.36
N SER A 42 26.75 10.82 6.58
CA SER A 42 26.14 11.48 7.78
C SER A 42 26.04 13.00 7.63
N ARG A 43 26.86 13.61 6.75
CA ARG A 43 26.87 15.05 6.49
C ARG A 43 25.64 15.54 5.73
N PHE A 44 25.03 14.69 4.88
CA PHE A 44 23.93 15.07 3.99
C PHE A 44 22.74 14.12 4.15
N PRO A 45 21.98 14.17 5.26
CA PRO A 45 20.75 13.40 5.40
C PRO A 45 19.71 13.85 4.36
N GLY A 46 19.10 12.91 3.65
CA GLY A 46 18.18 13.19 2.54
C GLY A 46 18.87 13.20 1.16
N LEU A 47 20.17 12.87 1.08
CA LEU A 47 20.92 12.84 -0.17
C LEU A 47 20.34 11.84 -1.18
N ALA A 48 19.88 10.67 -0.73
CA ALA A 48 19.30 9.66 -1.60
C ALA A 48 17.95 10.13 -2.18
N HIS A 49 17.14 10.85 -1.41
CA HIS A 49 15.90 11.43 -1.85
C HIS A 49 16.14 12.60 -2.83
N LEU A 50 17.10 13.48 -2.52
CA LEU A 50 17.51 14.52 -3.46
C LEU A 50 18.00 13.93 -4.79
N LEU A 51 18.79 12.85 -4.76
CA LEU A 51 19.23 12.17 -5.97
C LEU A 51 18.03 11.59 -6.74
N GLU A 52 17.01 11.02 -6.06
CA GLU A 52 15.79 10.55 -6.70
C GLU A 52 15.15 11.64 -7.56
N HIS A 53 14.97 12.86 -7.03
CA HIS A 53 14.43 14.01 -7.77
C HIS A 53 15.33 14.39 -8.96
N LEU A 54 16.62 14.51 -8.72
CA LEU A 54 17.57 14.95 -9.74
C LEU A 54 17.71 13.97 -10.91
N LEU A 55 17.49 12.67 -10.69
CA LEU A 55 17.50 11.68 -11.76
C LEU A 55 16.42 11.96 -12.81
N PHE A 56 15.26 12.48 -12.45
CA PHE A 56 14.20 12.83 -13.40
C PHE A 56 14.57 14.01 -14.33
N TYR A 57 15.62 14.76 -14.01
CA TYR A 57 16.20 15.74 -14.94
C TYR A 57 16.94 15.07 -16.09
N GLY A 58 17.20 13.75 -16.03
CA GLY A 58 17.74 12.95 -17.13
C GLY A 58 19.20 13.21 -17.42
N GLY A 59 19.60 12.83 -18.63
CA GLY A 59 20.93 12.96 -19.17
C GLY A 59 20.97 13.89 -20.39
N GLU A 60 21.93 13.68 -21.30
CA GLU A 60 22.14 14.49 -22.50
C GLU A 60 21.24 14.09 -23.68
N ARG A 61 20.76 12.83 -23.70
CA ARG A 61 20.08 12.25 -24.86
C ARG A 61 18.60 12.65 -24.93
N TYR A 62 17.92 12.66 -23.78
CA TYR A 62 16.51 13.02 -23.71
C TYR A 62 16.36 14.32 -22.93
N LEU A 63 15.89 15.38 -23.60
CA LEU A 63 15.81 16.72 -23.04
C LEU A 63 14.34 17.12 -22.85
N ASP A 64 14.10 18.02 -21.93
CA ASP A 64 12.80 18.64 -21.65
C ASP A 64 11.67 17.61 -21.50
N ASP A 65 10.62 17.75 -22.30
CA ASP A 65 9.47 16.84 -22.26
C ASP A 65 9.77 15.43 -22.78
N ASP A 66 10.91 15.20 -23.45
CA ASP A 66 11.35 13.87 -23.86
C ASP A 66 12.00 13.06 -22.75
N ARG A 67 12.30 13.67 -21.60
CA ARG A 67 12.71 12.97 -20.37
C ARG A 67 11.62 12.00 -19.95
N LEU A 68 11.99 10.98 -19.15
CA LEU A 68 11.07 9.88 -18.79
C LEU A 68 9.73 10.36 -18.27
N MET A 69 9.70 11.34 -17.36
CA MET A 69 8.45 11.82 -16.73
C MET A 69 7.51 12.46 -17.75
N GLY A 70 7.98 13.48 -18.49
CA GLY A 70 7.17 14.16 -19.48
C GLY A 70 6.74 13.24 -20.62
N TRP A 71 7.65 12.38 -21.08
CA TRP A 71 7.34 11.43 -22.14
C TRP A 71 6.26 10.41 -21.71
N VAL A 72 6.37 9.80 -20.51
CA VAL A 72 5.37 8.85 -19.99
C VAL A 72 4.00 9.51 -19.86
N GLN A 73 3.94 10.75 -19.37
CA GLN A 73 2.67 11.50 -19.25
C GLN A 73 2.03 11.74 -20.63
N ARG A 74 2.81 12.08 -21.65
CA ARG A 74 2.30 12.22 -23.03
C ARG A 74 1.80 10.90 -23.63
N GLN A 75 2.33 9.75 -23.17
CA GLN A 75 1.84 8.43 -23.55
C GLN A 75 0.58 8.00 -22.76
N GLY A 76 -0.01 8.88 -21.94
CA GLY A 76 -1.10 8.50 -21.04
C GLY A 76 -0.71 7.43 -20.03
N GLY A 77 0.57 7.39 -19.67
CA GLY A 77 1.15 6.47 -18.71
C GLY A 77 1.21 7.01 -17.30
N SER A 78 1.75 6.22 -16.40
CA SER A 78 2.09 6.60 -15.03
C SER A 78 3.56 6.36 -14.75
N VAL A 79 4.20 7.27 -14.04
CA VAL A 79 5.60 7.21 -13.65
C VAL A 79 5.75 7.70 -12.22
N ASN A 80 6.59 7.04 -11.43
CA ASN A 80 6.92 7.49 -10.09
C ASN A 80 8.24 6.88 -9.63
N ALA A 81 8.71 7.33 -8.46
CA ALA A 81 9.85 6.75 -7.77
C ALA A 81 9.59 6.66 -6.27
N THR A 82 10.46 6.00 -5.54
CA THR A 82 10.41 5.95 -4.08
C THR A 82 11.79 5.66 -3.51
N THR A 83 12.19 6.44 -2.51
CA THR A 83 13.39 6.19 -1.71
C THR A 83 12.99 5.65 -0.35
N LEU A 84 13.43 4.42 -0.09
CA LEU A 84 13.22 3.73 1.17
C LEU A 84 14.56 3.60 1.94
N ALA A 85 14.52 2.97 3.11
CA ALA A 85 15.70 2.82 3.96
C ALA A 85 16.90 2.19 3.23
N ARG A 86 16.68 1.12 2.46
CA ARG A 86 17.75 0.30 1.87
C ARG A 86 17.74 0.28 0.35
N HIS A 87 16.76 0.88 -0.30
CA HIS A 87 16.69 0.93 -1.76
C HIS A 87 15.91 2.13 -2.25
N SER A 88 16.22 2.55 -3.48
CA SER A 88 15.43 3.46 -4.28
C SER A 88 14.87 2.70 -5.48
N ALA A 89 13.65 3.00 -5.89
CA ALA A 89 13.00 2.34 -7.02
C ALA A 89 12.36 3.37 -7.95
N PHE A 90 12.48 3.13 -9.25
CA PHE A 90 11.98 3.97 -10.33
C PHE A 90 11.11 3.09 -11.24
N PHE A 91 9.91 3.52 -11.54
CA PHE A 91 8.97 2.68 -12.24
C PHE A 91 7.99 3.48 -13.10
N PHE A 92 7.54 2.85 -14.18
CA PHE A 92 6.54 3.42 -15.06
C PHE A 92 5.66 2.34 -15.70
N GLU A 93 4.50 2.77 -16.20
CA GLU A 93 3.57 1.97 -16.99
C GLU A 93 3.11 2.79 -18.20
N VAL A 94 3.11 2.18 -19.38
CA VAL A 94 2.72 2.77 -20.66
C VAL A 94 1.93 1.77 -21.50
N ALA A 95 1.44 2.18 -22.67
CA ALA A 95 0.93 1.25 -23.66
C ALA A 95 2.01 0.22 -24.04
N ALA A 96 1.59 -0.98 -24.38
CA ALA A 96 2.52 -2.12 -24.56
C ALA A 96 3.60 -1.88 -25.62
N ASP A 97 3.28 -1.20 -26.71
CA ASP A 97 4.19 -0.88 -27.81
C ASP A 97 5.25 0.19 -27.44
N ALA A 98 4.97 1.01 -26.43
CA ALA A 98 5.87 2.07 -25.96
C ALA A 98 6.91 1.59 -24.92
N LEU A 99 6.85 0.33 -24.45
CA LEU A 99 7.74 -0.17 -23.39
C LEU A 99 9.23 0.01 -23.70
N ALA A 100 9.66 -0.27 -24.93
CA ALA A 100 11.06 -0.21 -25.31
C ALA A 100 11.64 1.21 -25.20
N ASP A 101 10.87 2.20 -25.63
CA ASP A 101 11.23 3.62 -25.56
C ASP A 101 11.25 4.13 -24.12
N GLY A 102 10.34 3.67 -23.28
CA GLY A 102 10.34 3.98 -21.85
C GLY A 102 11.55 3.37 -21.14
N VAL A 103 11.90 2.12 -21.43
CA VAL A 103 13.08 1.45 -20.85
C VAL A 103 14.38 2.16 -21.26
N ALA A 104 14.48 2.67 -22.50
CA ALA A 104 15.66 3.42 -22.95
C ALA A 104 15.82 4.74 -22.17
N ARG A 105 14.72 5.44 -21.87
CA ARG A 105 14.74 6.67 -21.06
C ARG A 105 15.06 6.38 -19.60
N LEU A 106 14.47 5.31 -19.02
CA LEU A 106 14.79 4.86 -17.68
C LEU A 106 16.29 4.48 -17.56
N GLN A 107 16.84 3.84 -18.58
CA GLN A 107 18.26 3.48 -18.64
C GLN A 107 19.13 4.73 -18.55
N GLU A 108 18.94 5.71 -19.43
CA GLU A 108 19.76 6.93 -19.44
C GLU A 108 19.65 7.70 -18.12
N MET A 109 18.42 7.89 -17.63
CA MET A 109 18.14 8.55 -16.36
C MET A 109 18.95 7.96 -15.21
N LEU A 110 19.07 6.63 -15.15
CA LEU A 110 19.78 5.94 -14.07
C LEU A 110 21.28 5.81 -14.29
N GLN A 111 21.76 5.85 -15.54
CA GLN A 111 23.18 5.64 -15.87
C GLN A 111 23.98 6.92 -15.98
N ALA A 112 23.41 7.99 -16.49
CA ALA A 112 24.13 9.18 -16.89
C ALA A 112 23.43 10.48 -16.49
N PRO A 113 23.06 10.69 -15.21
CA PRO A 113 22.43 11.95 -14.80
C PRO A 113 23.41 13.11 -14.85
N LEU A 114 22.96 14.28 -15.26
CA LEU A 114 23.79 15.47 -15.40
C LEU A 114 24.17 16.09 -14.05
N LEU A 115 23.31 16.04 -13.04
CA LEU A 115 23.53 16.60 -11.70
C LEU A 115 24.04 18.05 -11.72
N LEU A 116 23.38 18.92 -12.49
CA LEU A 116 23.77 20.33 -12.65
C LEU A 116 23.54 21.10 -11.34
N ARG A 117 24.42 22.05 -11.05
CA ARG A 117 24.36 22.86 -9.82
C ARG A 117 23.06 23.64 -9.67
N GLU A 118 22.57 24.19 -10.77
CA GLU A 118 21.31 24.93 -10.81
C GLU A 118 20.11 24.04 -10.50
N ASP A 119 20.10 22.80 -10.99
CA ASP A 119 19.05 21.82 -10.69
C ASP A 119 19.12 21.38 -9.22
N ILE A 120 20.33 21.13 -8.69
CA ILE A 120 20.54 20.81 -7.28
C ILE A 120 20.00 21.93 -6.38
N GLN A 121 20.31 23.19 -6.67
CA GLN A 121 19.79 24.32 -5.89
C GLN A 121 18.26 24.41 -5.93
N ARG A 122 17.67 24.16 -7.08
CA ARG A 122 16.20 24.18 -7.27
C ARG A 122 15.56 23.05 -6.45
N GLU A 123 16.09 21.83 -6.56
CA GLU A 123 15.56 20.66 -5.88
C GLU A 123 15.72 20.69 -4.36
N VAL A 124 16.79 21.28 -3.84
CA VAL A 124 16.92 21.52 -2.39
C VAL A 124 15.77 22.36 -1.87
N ALA A 125 15.31 23.35 -2.64
CA ALA A 125 14.15 24.17 -2.23
C ALA A 125 12.82 23.38 -2.31
N VAL A 126 12.67 22.48 -3.30
CA VAL A 126 11.51 21.58 -3.40
C VAL A 126 11.48 20.60 -2.21
N ILE A 127 12.60 19.96 -1.90
CA ILE A 127 12.76 19.06 -0.75
C ILE A 127 12.39 19.79 0.58
N ASP A 128 12.80 21.06 0.72
CA ASP A 128 12.44 21.84 1.92
C ASP A 128 10.94 22.14 2.02
N ALA A 129 10.29 22.38 0.87
CA ALA A 129 8.84 22.52 0.85
C ALA A 129 8.12 21.21 1.22
N GLU A 130 8.57 20.08 0.70
CA GLU A 130 8.07 18.76 1.08
C GLU A 130 8.30 18.45 2.56
N TYR A 131 9.48 18.80 3.08
CA TYR A 131 9.77 18.66 4.52
C TYR A 131 8.75 19.37 5.38
N ARG A 132 8.39 20.63 5.03
CA ARG A 132 7.37 21.39 5.75
C ARG A 132 5.99 20.74 5.71
N LEU A 133 5.61 20.16 4.58
CA LEU A 133 4.35 19.41 4.44
C LEU A 133 4.38 18.14 5.30
N ILE A 134 5.48 17.39 5.26
CA ILE A 134 5.65 16.15 6.01
C ILE A 134 5.64 16.38 7.53
N GLN A 135 6.07 17.54 8.01
CA GLN A 135 5.97 17.90 9.43
C GLN A 135 4.55 17.83 9.99
N GLN A 136 3.54 18.06 9.14
CA GLN A 136 2.13 18.01 9.49
C GLN A 136 1.46 16.69 9.08
N HIS A 137 2.14 15.84 8.31
CA HIS A 137 1.58 14.60 7.81
C HIS A 137 1.55 13.52 8.90
N GLU A 138 0.35 13.25 9.43
CA GLU A 138 0.14 12.33 10.56
C GLU A 138 0.74 10.92 10.35
N PRO A 139 0.60 10.25 9.20
CA PRO A 139 1.25 8.96 8.99
C PRO A 139 2.77 9.01 9.16
N SER A 140 3.45 10.02 8.63
CA SER A 140 4.91 10.17 8.75
C SER A 140 5.34 10.47 10.20
N ARG A 141 4.56 11.26 10.93
CA ARG A 141 4.77 11.52 12.36
C ARG A 141 4.67 10.23 13.20
N ARG A 142 3.68 9.39 12.89
CA ARG A 142 3.47 8.09 13.56
C ARG A 142 4.59 7.11 13.25
N GLU A 143 5.00 7.05 12.00
CA GLU A 143 6.15 6.22 11.59
C GLU A 143 7.44 6.66 12.29
N ALA A 144 7.71 7.97 12.37
CA ALA A 144 8.84 8.52 13.10
C ALA A 144 8.77 8.18 14.60
N ALA A 145 7.59 8.21 15.21
CA ALA A 145 7.37 7.78 16.59
C ALA A 145 7.72 6.30 16.81
N VAL A 146 7.31 5.42 15.88
CA VAL A 146 7.67 3.98 15.94
C VAL A 146 9.16 3.79 15.75
N ARG A 147 9.78 4.47 14.78
CA ARG A 147 11.22 4.37 14.51
C ARG A 147 12.08 4.92 15.66
N HIS A 148 11.54 5.81 16.49
CA HIS A 148 12.21 6.29 17.70
C HIS A 148 12.57 5.14 18.67
N ALA A 149 11.78 4.08 18.68
CA ALA A 149 12.05 2.87 19.49
C ALA A 149 13.23 2.03 18.98
N ALA A 150 13.73 2.27 17.76
CA ALA A 150 14.88 1.54 17.23
C ALA A 150 16.16 2.00 17.94
N SER A 151 16.93 1.05 18.50
CA SER A 151 18.15 1.35 19.23
C SER A 151 19.41 1.29 18.35
N ALA A 152 19.38 0.48 17.31
CA ALA A 152 20.49 0.27 16.38
C ALA A 152 19.98 -0.27 15.04
N PRO A 153 20.61 0.11 13.90
CA PRO A 153 21.64 1.16 13.79
C PRO A 153 21.05 2.57 13.86
N ALA A 154 21.89 3.57 14.10
CA ALA A 154 21.47 4.99 14.19
C ALA A 154 20.76 5.48 12.93
N ALA A 155 21.01 4.87 11.76
CA ALA A 155 20.35 5.19 10.50
C ALA A 155 18.81 5.13 10.57
N PHE A 156 18.23 4.25 11.39
CA PHE A 156 16.79 4.16 11.59
C PHE A 156 16.19 5.38 12.30
N ARG A 157 16.99 6.18 12.97
CA ARG A 157 16.58 7.39 13.69
C ARG A 157 16.97 8.68 12.99
N ARG A 158 17.62 8.58 11.82
CA ARG A 158 17.92 9.75 11.00
C ARG A 158 16.69 10.21 10.25
N PHE A 159 16.67 11.51 9.97
CA PHE A 159 15.71 12.10 9.06
C PHE A 159 16.02 11.64 7.63
N GLN A 160 15.00 11.19 6.90
CA GLN A 160 15.16 10.52 5.60
C GLN A 160 14.76 11.41 4.41
N VAL A 161 13.92 12.42 4.63
CA VAL A 161 13.39 13.27 3.55
C VAL A 161 14.42 14.31 3.10
N GLY A 162 15.20 14.84 4.02
CA GLY A 162 16.05 16.00 3.77
C GLY A 162 15.31 17.31 4.09
N SER A 163 16.09 18.38 4.21
CA SER A 163 15.62 19.77 4.36
C SER A 163 16.68 20.71 3.83
N ALA A 164 16.35 21.99 3.61
CA ALA A 164 17.35 22.96 3.21
C ALA A 164 18.52 23.00 4.21
N ASP A 165 18.26 22.96 5.51
CA ASP A 165 19.31 22.96 6.54
C ASP A 165 20.18 21.69 6.50
N ALA A 166 19.58 20.51 6.28
CA ALA A 166 20.30 19.23 6.21
C ALA A 166 21.18 19.11 4.96
N LEU A 167 20.78 19.75 3.86
CA LEU A 167 21.46 19.76 2.57
C LEU A 167 22.23 21.07 2.33
N ALA A 168 22.18 22.00 3.30
CA ALA A 168 22.88 23.29 3.22
C ALA A 168 24.40 23.13 3.28
N GLY A 169 25.09 24.14 2.76
CA GLY A 169 26.53 24.25 2.81
C GLY A 169 27.19 24.47 1.45
N ASP A 170 28.38 23.95 1.27
CA ASP A 170 29.09 24.05 0.00
C ASP A 170 28.38 23.22 -1.08
N LEU A 171 27.79 23.89 -2.06
CA LEU A 171 27.11 23.28 -3.20
C LEU A 171 28.06 22.35 -3.99
N ALA A 172 29.35 22.68 -4.05
CA ALA A 172 30.31 21.81 -4.72
C ALA A 172 30.52 20.50 -3.93
N ALA A 173 30.53 20.57 -2.61
CA ALA A 173 30.61 19.38 -1.76
C ALA A 173 29.33 18.53 -1.86
N LEU A 174 28.14 19.13 -1.93
CA LEU A 174 26.88 18.42 -2.14
C LEU A 174 26.84 17.74 -3.51
N GLN A 175 27.22 18.44 -4.59
CA GLN A 175 27.31 17.89 -5.95
C GLN A 175 28.30 16.71 -5.99
N ALA A 176 29.46 16.86 -5.35
CA ALA A 176 30.43 15.78 -5.27
C ALA A 176 29.88 14.56 -4.54
N ALA A 177 29.18 14.77 -3.40
CA ALA A 177 28.55 13.69 -2.64
C ALA A 177 27.45 12.97 -3.43
N LEU A 178 26.62 13.69 -4.20
CA LEU A 178 25.63 13.13 -5.12
C LEU A 178 26.29 12.26 -6.20
N GLY A 179 27.36 12.77 -6.83
CA GLY A 179 28.11 12.02 -7.84
C GLY A 179 28.79 10.78 -7.26
N ASP A 180 29.36 10.86 -6.06
CA ASP A 180 29.98 9.72 -5.36
C ASP A 180 28.93 8.67 -4.99
N PHE A 181 27.79 9.09 -4.46
CA PHE A 181 26.67 8.20 -4.13
C PHE A 181 26.15 7.49 -5.37
N HIS A 182 25.92 8.22 -6.47
CA HIS A 182 25.49 7.65 -7.73
C HIS A 182 26.50 6.63 -8.26
N ARG A 183 27.79 6.99 -8.40
CA ARG A 183 28.84 6.09 -8.91
C ARG A 183 29.03 4.83 -8.07
N THR A 184 28.85 4.94 -6.76
CA THR A 184 29.01 3.81 -5.83
C THR A 184 27.82 2.86 -5.86
N HIS A 185 26.61 3.38 -6.05
CA HIS A 185 25.40 2.60 -5.81
C HIS A 185 24.62 2.25 -7.08
N TYR A 186 24.68 3.06 -8.14
CA TYR A 186 23.91 2.83 -9.36
C TYR A 186 24.71 1.96 -10.35
N VAL A 187 25.03 0.75 -9.90
CA VAL A 187 25.85 -0.23 -10.60
C VAL A 187 25.13 -1.57 -10.75
N ALA A 188 25.47 -2.36 -11.76
CA ALA A 188 24.75 -3.56 -12.15
C ALA A 188 24.49 -4.55 -10.98
N ARG A 189 25.49 -4.81 -10.13
CA ARG A 189 25.36 -5.74 -8.98
C ARG A 189 24.47 -5.23 -7.85
N ARG A 190 24.09 -3.96 -7.87
CA ARG A 190 23.18 -3.34 -6.90
C ARG A 190 21.81 -3.05 -7.46
N MET A 191 21.57 -3.40 -8.73
CA MET A 191 20.32 -3.13 -9.42
C MET A 191 19.55 -4.42 -9.72
N GLN A 192 18.23 -4.30 -9.66
CA GLN A 192 17.30 -5.30 -10.12
C GLN A 192 16.31 -4.63 -11.07
N LEU A 193 16.00 -5.30 -12.17
CA LEU A 193 15.06 -4.83 -13.19
C LEU A 193 13.87 -5.79 -13.28
N TRP A 194 12.67 -5.28 -13.31
CA TRP A 194 11.46 -6.03 -13.62
C TRP A 194 10.83 -5.45 -14.89
N LEU A 195 10.48 -6.31 -15.83
CA LEU A 195 9.74 -5.97 -17.04
C LEU A 195 8.50 -6.87 -17.12
N GLN A 196 7.34 -6.26 -17.33
CA GLN A 196 6.07 -6.99 -17.47
C GLN A 196 5.25 -6.40 -18.60
N GLY A 197 4.72 -7.27 -19.47
CA GLY A 197 3.89 -6.87 -20.58
C GLY A 197 3.52 -8.04 -21.50
N PRO A 198 2.84 -7.79 -22.63
CA PRO A 198 2.45 -8.82 -23.59
C PRO A 198 3.62 -9.33 -24.44
N GLN A 199 4.79 -8.68 -24.41
CA GLN A 199 5.99 -9.09 -25.13
C GLN A 199 6.43 -10.49 -24.69
N SER A 200 7.00 -11.28 -25.60
CA SER A 200 7.58 -12.57 -25.26
C SER A 200 8.72 -12.45 -24.24
N LEU A 201 9.00 -13.54 -23.52
CA LEU A 201 10.12 -13.56 -22.57
C LEU A 201 11.48 -13.29 -23.24
N GLU A 202 11.63 -13.64 -24.52
CA GLU A 202 12.81 -13.36 -25.34
C GLU A 202 12.92 -11.86 -25.60
N ALA A 203 11.85 -11.21 -26.07
CA ALA A 203 11.83 -9.77 -26.34
C ALA A 203 12.06 -8.95 -25.06
N LEU A 204 11.44 -9.33 -23.93
CA LEU A 204 11.72 -8.71 -22.62
C LEU A 204 13.19 -8.94 -22.20
N GLY A 205 13.76 -10.11 -22.51
CA GLY A 205 15.16 -10.42 -22.25
C GLY A 205 16.12 -9.53 -23.04
N GLU A 206 15.84 -9.26 -24.30
CA GLU A 206 16.60 -8.33 -25.14
C GLU A 206 16.53 -6.89 -24.62
N LEU A 207 15.35 -6.44 -24.16
CA LEU A 207 15.19 -5.13 -23.51
C LEU A 207 16.03 -5.05 -22.24
N ALA A 208 15.99 -6.08 -21.39
CA ALA A 208 16.79 -6.14 -20.18
C ALA A 208 18.30 -6.16 -20.46
N ALA A 209 18.72 -6.86 -21.50
CA ALA A 209 20.14 -6.87 -21.93
C ALA A 209 20.60 -5.49 -22.42
N ARG A 210 19.75 -4.78 -23.18
CA ARG A 210 20.03 -3.39 -23.58
C ARG A 210 20.13 -2.46 -22.38
N PHE A 211 19.21 -2.58 -21.42
CA PHE A 211 19.26 -1.80 -20.17
C PHE A 211 20.55 -2.04 -19.39
N ALA A 212 21.04 -3.29 -19.35
CA ALA A 212 22.30 -3.63 -18.67
C ALA A 212 23.53 -3.11 -19.38
N ALA A 213 23.45 -2.85 -20.70
CA ALA A 213 24.58 -2.38 -21.48
C ALA A 213 25.00 -0.97 -21.01
N GLY A 214 26.30 -0.83 -20.69
CA GLY A 214 26.85 0.43 -20.17
C GLY A 214 26.81 0.59 -18.65
N LEU A 215 26.11 -0.27 -17.90
CA LEU A 215 26.20 -0.29 -16.44
C LEU A 215 27.56 -0.85 -16.00
N ALA A 216 28.26 -0.11 -15.11
CA ALA A 216 29.43 -0.65 -14.44
C ALA A 216 29.02 -1.86 -13.58
N ALA A 217 29.85 -2.91 -13.53
CA ALA A 217 29.56 -4.10 -12.73
C ALA A 217 29.43 -3.76 -11.23
N GLY A 218 30.37 -2.99 -10.71
CA GLY A 218 30.41 -2.55 -9.32
C GLY A 218 30.55 -3.68 -8.31
N GLU A 219 30.37 -3.35 -7.05
CA GLU A 219 30.38 -4.29 -5.93
C GLU A 219 28.96 -4.60 -5.45
N ALA A 220 28.75 -5.80 -4.92
CA ALA A 220 27.51 -6.16 -4.27
C ALA A 220 27.27 -5.28 -3.03
N PRO A 221 25.99 -5.01 -2.67
CA PRO A 221 25.71 -4.23 -1.48
C PRO A 221 26.21 -4.96 -0.23
N PRO A 222 26.77 -4.22 0.76
CA PRO A 222 27.16 -4.82 2.03
C PRO A 222 25.91 -5.38 2.76
N PRO A 223 26.08 -6.38 3.64
CA PRO A 223 25.00 -6.88 4.44
C PRO A 223 24.37 -5.76 5.28
N ALA A 224 23.05 -5.84 5.47
CA ALA A 224 22.35 -4.88 6.32
C ALA A 224 22.84 -5.00 7.77
N PRO A 225 23.11 -3.89 8.47
CA PRO A 225 23.37 -3.94 9.90
C PRO A 225 22.10 -4.42 10.62
N PRO A 226 22.25 -5.19 11.72
CA PRO A 226 21.09 -5.75 12.43
C PRO A 226 20.23 -4.64 13.04
N LEU A 227 18.92 -4.70 12.76
CA LEU A 227 17.93 -3.86 13.45
C LEU A 227 17.66 -4.44 14.84
N ARG A 228 17.65 -3.59 15.86
CA ARG A 228 17.26 -3.92 17.23
C ARG A 228 16.27 -2.87 17.75
N LEU A 229 15.36 -3.32 18.60
CA LEU A 229 14.46 -2.42 19.31
C LEU A 229 15.07 -2.01 20.66
N GLY A 230 14.81 -0.76 21.08
CA GLY A 230 15.24 -0.25 22.36
C GLY A 230 14.34 -0.71 23.52
N GLU A 231 14.59 -0.20 24.72
CA GLU A 231 13.84 -0.55 25.92
C GLU A 231 12.38 -0.05 25.90
N PHE A 232 12.12 1.05 25.20
CA PHE A 232 10.80 1.66 25.14
C PHE A 232 10.07 1.24 23.88
N THR A 233 9.32 0.14 23.98
CA THR A 233 8.55 -0.42 22.87
C THR A 233 7.04 -0.17 23.00
N ALA A 234 6.58 0.36 24.13
CA ALA A 234 5.21 0.80 24.34
C ALA A 234 5.15 2.32 24.44
N LEU A 235 4.71 2.96 23.36
CA LEU A 235 4.71 4.41 23.17
C LEU A 235 3.28 4.95 23.04
N GLN A 236 3.08 6.17 23.48
CA GLN A 236 1.87 6.95 23.28
C GLN A 236 2.23 8.25 22.58
N LEU A 237 1.53 8.54 21.47
CA LEU A 237 1.62 9.80 20.75
C LEU A 237 0.33 10.59 20.98
N ALA A 238 0.43 11.81 21.48
CA ALA A 238 -0.69 12.71 21.55
C ALA A 238 -1.02 13.25 20.15
N VAL A 239 -2.27 13.06 19.72
CA VAL A 239 -2.79 13.50 18.42
C VAL A 239 -4.04 14.35 18.60
N SER A 240 -4.32 15.26 17.67
CA SER A 240 -5.53 16.09 17.67
C SER A 240 -6.72 15.38 17.05
N SER A 241 -6.48 14.44 16.13
CA SER A 241 -7.49 13.73 15.37
C SER A 241 -6.99 12.34 14.96
N GLN A 242 -7.88 11.50 14.40
CA GLN A 242 -7.57 10.19 13.83
C GLN A 242 -6.80 9.29 14.80
N PRO A 243 -7.37 8.90 15.94
CA PRO A 243 -6.72 7.97 16.85
C PRO A 243 -6.43 6.63 16.17
N ALA A 244 -5.32 5.98 16.57
CA ALA A 244 -4.89 4.74 15.96
C ALA A 244 -4.06 3.88 16.91
N LEU A 245 -4.06 2.58 16.65
CA LEU A 245 -3.08 1.65 17.18
C LEU A 245 -2.13 1.21 16.07
N TRP A 246 -0.82 1.29 16.33
CA TRP A 246 0.22 0.65 15.53
C TRP A 246 0.82 -0.48 16.35
N ARG A 247 0.78 -1.69 15.82
CA ARG A 247 1.50 -2.85 16.35
C ARG A 247 2.56 -3.26 15.35
N CYS A 248 3.83 -3.15 15.74
CA CYS A 248 4.96 -3.22 14.82
C CYS A 248 5.94 -4.32 15.23
N PRO A 249 5.66 -5.60 14.90
CA PRO A 249 6.55 -6.72 15.18
C PRO A 249 7.74 -6.74 14.23
N LEU A 250 8.90 -7.10 14.79
CA LEU A 250 10.14 -7.37 14.06
C LEU A 250 10.30 -8.88 13.89
N ILE A 251 10.25 -9.37 12.66
CA ILE A 251 10.18 -10.78 12.33
C ILE A 251 11.31 -11.21 11.40
N ALA A 252 11.64 -12.48 11.38
CA ALA A 252 12.36 -13.08 10.26
C ALA A 252 11.48 -13.01 8.99
N LEU A 253 12.07 -12.63 7.85
CA LEU A 253 11.33 -12.53 6.60
C LEU A 253 10.73 -13.89 6.23
N ASN A 254 9.44 -13.91 5.91
CA ASN A 254 8.69 -15.13 5.67
C ASN A 254 7.55 -14.88 4.66
N ASP A 255 7.34 -15.82 3.73
CA ASP A 255 6.30 -15.74 2.70
C ASP A 255 4.87 -15.75 3.28
N ASN A 256 4.69 -16.28 4.49
CA ASN A 256 3.40 -16.28 5.19
C ASN A 256 2.89 -14.88 5.56
N VAL A 257 3.71 -13.83 5.47
CA VAL A 257 3.26 -12.44 5.68
C VAL A 257 2.17 -12.05 4.68
N THR A 258 2.24 -12.51 3.44
CA THR A 258 1.18 -12.26 2.45
C THR A 258 -0.12 -12.96 2.82
N LEU A 259 -0.03 -14.19 3.34
CA LEU A 259 -1.19 -14.91 3.85
C LEU A 259 -1.78 -14.22 5.09
N LEU A 260 -0.95 -13.80 6.04
CA LEU A 260 -1.38 -12.99 7.21
C LEU A 260 -2.12 -11.73 6.76
N ARG A 261 -1.61 -11.04 5.74
CA ARG A 261 -2.24 -9.84 5.18
C ARG A 261 -3.64 -10.14 4.65
N GLU A 262 -3.84 -11.27 4.00
CA GLU A 262 -5.15 -11.65 3.46
C GLU A 262 -6.17 -11.91 4.57
N PHE A 263 -5.77 -12.60 5.66
CA PHE A 263 -6.59 -12.76 6.85
C PHE A 263 -6.86 -11.43 7.58
N LEU A 264 -5.88 -10.55 7.65
CA LEU A 264 -6.00 -9.25 8.33
C LEU A 264 -6.98 -8.31 7.62
N LEU A 265 -6.91 -8.28 6.27
CA LEU A 265 -7.73 -7.42 5.42
C LEU A 265 -9.11 -8.03 5.11
N ASP A 266 -9.40 -9.22 5.62
CA ASP A 266 -10.71 -9.82 5.45
C ASP A 266 -11.76 -9.09 6.28
N GLU A 267 -12.90 -8.83 5.66
CA GLU A 267 -14.03 -8.11 6.24
C GLU A 267 -15.30 -8.95 6.29
N ALA A 268 -15.22 -10.23 5.88
CA ALA A 268 -16.34 -11.15 5.90
C ALA A 268 -16.80 -11.46 7.33
N PRO A 269 -18.06 -11.86 7.54
CA PRO A 269 -18.57 -12.22 8.86
C PRO A 269 -17.66 -13.22 9.58
N GLY A 270 -17.34 -12.96 10.84
CA GLY A 270 -16.40 -13.76 11.63
C GLY A 270 -14.92 -13.35 11.51
N SER A 271 -14.55 -12.50 10.54
CA SER A 271 -13.19 -11.95 10.44
C SER A 271 -12.86 -11.00 11.60
N LEU A 272 -11.59 -10.70 11.76
CA LEU A 272 -11.13 -9.70 12.75
C LEU A 272 -11.82 -8.35 12.53
N MET A 273 -11.78 -7.83 11.29
CA MET A 273 -12.31 -6.50 11.01
C MET A 273 -13.83 -6.42 11.13
N ALA A 274 -14.57 -7.44 10.68
CA ALA A 274 -16.02 -7.48 10.89
C ALA A 274 -16.36 -7.47 12.39
N SER A 275 -15.64 -8.25 13.20
CA SER A 275 -15.83 -8.35 14.64
C SER A 275 -15.48 -7.04 15.39
N LEU A 276 -14.38 -6.38 14.99
CA LEU A 276 -13.98 -5.09 15.57
C LEU A 276 -14.97 -3.97 15.23
N ARG A 277 -15.47 -3.92 13.98
CA ARG A 277 -16.49 -2.94 13.57
C ARG A 277 -17.82 -3.14 14.29
N GLN A 278 -18.27 -4.39 14.41
CA GLN A 278 -19.51 -4.70 15.12
C GLN A 278 -19.48 -4.19 16.57
N ARG A 279 -18.30 -4.21 17.20
CA ARG A 279 -18.09 -3.68 18.55
C ARG A 279 -17.61 -2.23 18.60
N ARG A 280 -17.53 -1.57 17.46
CA ARG A 280 -17.03 -0.18 17.33
C ARG A 280 -15.63 0.00 17.94
N LEU A 281 -14.77 -1.01 17.80
CA LEU A 281 -13.39 -0.99 18.29
C LEU A 281 -12.40 -0.44 17.26
N ALA A 282 -12.59 -0.75 15.99
CA ALA A 282 -11.77 -0.21 14.91
C ALA A 282 -12.57 -0.06 13.62
N GLY A 283 -12.30 0.99 12.85
CA GLY A 283 -12.94 1.26 11.57
C GLY A 283 -12.20 0.66 10.37
N ASP A 284 -10.88 0.64 10.43
CA ASP A 284 -10.02 0.24 9.31
C ASP A 284 -8.71 -0.39 9.78
N VAL A 285 -8.06 -1.12 8.86
CA VAL A 285 -6.74 -1.73 9.09
C VAL A 285 -5.86 -1.64 7.85
N ALA A 286 -4.57 -1.42 8.07
CA ALA A 286 -3.53 -1.55 7.04
C ALA A 286 -2.37 -2.41 7.56
N LEU A 287 -1.68 -3.07 6.62
CA LEU A 287 -0.40 -3.75 6.87
C LEU A 287 0.66 -3.13 5.97
N ASN A 288 1.71 -2.61 6.58
CA ASN A 288 2.79 -1.94 5.87
C ASN A 288 4.16 -2.49 6.29
N TRP A 289 5.15 -2.36 5.40
CA TRP A 289 6.55 -2.54 5.75
C TRP A 289 7.12 -1.21 6.25
N LEU A 290 7.59 -1.17 7.50
CA LEU A 290 8.42 -0.07 8.00
C LEU A 290 9.87 -0.24 7.52
N TYR A 291 10.31 -1.48 7.43
CA TYR A 291 11.64 -1.85 6.95
C TYR A 291 11.63 -3.30 6.47
N GLN A 292 12.45 -3.56 5.46
CA GLN A 292 12.67 -4.91 4.95
C GLN A 292 14.10 -5.02 4.43
N ASP A 293 14.77 -6.09 4.79
CA ASP A 293 16.02 -6.52 4.18
C ASP A 293 15.95 -7.99 3.76
N ARG A 294 17.08 -8.61 3.49
CA ARG A 294 17.15 -10.01 3.04
C ARG A 294 16.64 -11.02 4.10
N TYR A 295 16.71 -10.70 5.37
CA TYR A 295 16.47 -11.64 6.47
C TYR A 295 15.38 -11.18 7.42
N LEU A 296 15.14 -9.91 7.50
CA LEU A 296 14.36 -9.27 8.54
C LEU A 296 13.30 -8.37 7.95
N GLY A 297 12.10 -8.41 8.52
CA GLY A 297 11.01 -7.52 8.20
C GLY A 297 10.49 -6.83 9.46
N TRP A 298 10.29 -5.53 9.40
CA TRP A 298 9.59 -4.76 10.42
C TRP A 298 8.24 -4.35 9.88
N LEU A 299 7.19 -5.00 10.36
CA LEU A 299 5.80 -4.77 9.93
C LEU A 299 5.18 -3.66 10.76
N ALA A 300 4.15 -3.03 10.22
CA ALA A 300 3.19 -2.21 10.94
C ALA A 300 1.76 -2.68 10.65
N LEU A 301 1.09 -3.22 11.66
CA LEU A 301 -0.35 -3.43 11.67
C LEU A 301 -0.96 -2.16 12.24
N VAL A 302 -1.70 -1.43 11.40
CA VAL A 302 -2.24 -0.09 11.73
C VAL A 302 -3.75 -0.18 11.78
N PHE A 303 -4.34 0.12 12.94
CA PHE A 303 -5.78 0.11 13.14
C PHE A 303 -6.28 1.53 13.43
N ALA A 304 -7.28 2.01 12.70
CA ALA A 304 -7.99 3.22 13.02
C ALA A 304 -8.90 2.94 14.23
N SER A 305 -8.54 3.46 15.42
CA SER A 305 -9.23 3.16 16.67
C SER A 305 -8.94 4.20 17.75
N ASP A 306 -9.98 4.59 18.47
CA ASP A 306 -9.89 5.38 19.71
C ASP A 306 -9.73 4.50 20.98
N ARG A 307 -9.83 3.16 20.82
CA ARG A 307 -9.72 2.16 21.88
C ARG A 307 -8.52 1.22 21.65
N PRO A 308 -7.28 1.72 21.59
CA PRO A 308 -6.10 0.96 21.18
C PRO A 308 -5.80 -0.23 22.10
N GLU A 309 -6.10 -0.15 23.39
CA GLU A 309 -5.85 -1.23 24.37
C GLU A 309 -6.71 -2.46 24.08
N GLU A 310 -7.99 -2.24 23.75
CA GLU A 310 -8.93 -3.32 23.44
C GLU A 310 -8.57 -3.98 22.11
N VAL A 311 -8.24 -3.16 21.09
CA VAL A 311 -7.80 -3.68 19.79
C VAL A 311 -6.51 -4.51 19.95
N ASP A 312 -5.52 -4.06 20.72
CA ASP A 312 -4.26 -4.79 20.93
C ASP A 312 -4.49 -6.18 21.57
N ARG A 313 -5.43 -6.27 22.51
CA ARG A 313 -5.85 -7.56 23.09
C ARG A 313 -6.53 -8.47 22.06
N GLN A 314 -7.44 -7.92 21.26
CA GLN A 314 -8.14 -8.72 20.25
C GLN A 314 -7.20 -9.21 19.15
N ILE A 315 -6.18 -8.45 18.78
CA ILE A 315 -5.12 -8.92 17.86
C ILE A 315 -4.42 -10.15 18.43
N THR A 316 -4.13 -10.14 19.74
CA THR A 316 -3.49 -11.30 20.41
C THR A 316 -4.37 -12.56 20.35
N HIS A 317 -5.66 -12.43 20.66
CA HIS A 317 -6.62 -13.53 20.53
C HIS A 317 -6.80 -14.01 19.08
N TRP A 318 -6.82 -13.06 18.13
CA TRP A 318 -6.90 -13.39 16.72
C TRP A 318 -5.67 -14.16 16.21
N LEU A 319 -4.47 -13.78 16.62
CA LEU A 319 -3.25 -14.53 16.29
C LEU A 319 -3.28 -15.95 16.85
N GLN A 320 -3.84 -16.16 18.05
CA GLN A 320 -4.07 -17.48 18.61
C GLN A 320 -5.09 -18.29 17.79
N ALA A 321 -6.18 -17.65 17.34
CA ALA A 321 -7.16 -18.29 16.48
C ALA A 321 -6.57 -18.69 15.12
N LEU A 322 -5.69 -17.86 14.53
CA LEU A 322 -5.00 -18.17 13.26
C LEU A 322 -4.14 -19.42 13.35
N GLN A 323 -3.55 -19.73 14.52
CA GLN A 323 -2.76 -20.95 14.73
C GLN A 323 -3.61 -22.22 14.59
N GLN A 324 -4.93 -22.11 14.73
CA GLN A 324 -5.86 -23.23 14.64
C GLN A 324 -6.51 -23.35 13.26
N THR A 325 -6.11 -22.51 12.30
CA THR A 325 -6.65 -22.57 10.92
C THR A 325 -6.25 -23.88 10.24
N THR A 326 -7.22 -24.47 9.53
CA THR A 326 -6.98 -25.71 8.78
C THR A 326 -6.16 -25.47 7.52
N PRO A 327 -5.46 -26.48 6.97
CA PRO A 327 -4.79 -26.35 5.67
C PRO A 327 -5.72 -25.93 4.54
N GLU A 328 -6.99 -26.34 4.58
CA GLU A 328 -8.01 -25.92 3.60
C GLU A 328 -8.30 -24.42 3.69
N GLN A 329 -8.46 -23.89 4.91
CA GLN A 329 -8.64 -22.46 5.13
C GLN A 329 -7.41 -21.66 4.67
N GLN A 330 -6.20 -22.07 5.04
CA GLN A 330 -4.97 -21.43 4.60
C GLN A 330 -4.83 -21.43 3.07
N GLN A 331 -5.13 -22.55 2.43
CA GLN A 331 -5.11 -22.65 0.97
C GLN A 331 -6.17 -21.75 0.32
N HIS A 332 -7.36 -21.62 0.92
CA HIS A 332 -8.41 -20.74 0.44
C HIS A 332 -7.97 -19.27 0.43
N TYR A 333 -7.45 -18.77 1.55
CA TYR A 333 -6.94 -17.38 1.65
C TYR A 333 -5.72 -17.15 0.76
N TYR A 334 -4.86 -18.14 0.60
CA TYR A 334 -3.77 -18.07 -0.37
C TYR A 334 -4.28 -17.91 -1.80
N GLN A 335 -5.33 -18.62 -2.21
CA GLN A 335 -5.95 -18.42 -3.52
C GLN A 335 -6.58 -17.03 -3.67
N LEU A 336 -7.17 -16.48 -2.61
CA LEU A 336 -7.68 -15.11 -2.61
C LEU A 336 -6.54 -14.09 -2.81
N SER A 337 -5.41 -14.26 -2.10
CA SER A 337 -4.24 -13.39 -2.28
C SER A 337 -3.72 -13.41 -3.72
N ARG A 338 -3.68 -14.60 -4.35
CA ARG A 338 -3.28 -14.75 -5.75
C ARG A 338 -4.25 -14.06 -6.71
N ARG A 339 -5.56 -14.21 -6.51
CA ARG A 339 -6.57 -13.54 -7.34
C ARG A 339 -6.47 -12.03 -7.22
N ARG A 340 -6.34 -11.51 -6.00
CA ARG A 340 -6.12 -10.07 -5.76
C ARG A 340 -4.89 -9.57 -6.49
N PHE A 341 -3.78 -10.28 -6.39
CA PHE A 341 -2.54 -9.93 -7.07
C PHE A 341 -2.69 -9.94 -8.60
N GLN A 342 -3.37 -10.95 -9.16
CA GLN A 342 -3.60 -11.07 -10.60
C GLN A 342 -4.52 -9.99 -11.17
N ALA A 343 -5.41 -9.41 -10.34
CA ALA A 343 -6.30 -8.32 -10.72
C ALA A 343 -5.61 -6.94 -10.74
N LEU A 344 -4.39 -6.82 -10.22
CA LEU A 344 -3.62 -5.58 -10.25
C LEU A 344 -3.11 -5.27 -11.67
N SER A 345 -2.88 -3.98 -11.94
CA SER A 345 -2.19 -3.52 -13.15
C SER A 345 -0.78 -4.13 -13.23
N PRO A 346 -0.16 -4.20 -14.42
CA PRO A 346 1.21 -4.66 -14.56
C PRO A 346 2.18 -3.93 -13.62
N LEU A 347 2.06 -2.61 -13.51
CA LEU A 347 2.91 -1.82 -12.63
C LEU A 347 2.70 -2.15 -11.16
N ASP A 348 1.46 -2.26 -10.71
CA ASP A 348 1.18 -2.59 -9.31
C ASP A 348 1.64 -4.01 -8.96
N GLN A 349 1.53 -4.95 -9.90
CA GLN A 349 2.12 -6.28 -9.71
C GLN A 349 3.65 -6.20 -9.53
N LEU A 350 4.36 -5.39 -10.33
CA LEU A 350 5.80 -5.19 -10.19
C LEU A 350 6.16 -4.55 -8.84
N ARG A 351 5.40 -3.54 -8.41
CA ARG A 351 5.59 -2.90 -7.09
C ARG A 351 5.41 -3.89 -5.95
N GLN A 352 4.38 -4.73 -6.02
CA GLN A 352 4.17 -5.79 -5.02
C GLN A 352 5.33 -6.80 -5.01
N ARG A 353 5.90 -7.16 -6.17
CA ARG A 353 7.07 -8.06 -6.26
C ARG A 353 8.35 -7.41 -5.70
N ALA A 354 8.54 -6.14 -5.96
CA ALA A 354 9.79 -5.45 -5.64
C ALA A 354 9.90 -5.06 -4.15
N PHE A 355 8.79 -4.65 -3.52
CA PHE A 355 8.79 -4.12 -2.15
C PHE A 355 7.45 -4.23 -1.42
N GLY A 356 6.53 -5.01 -1.92
CA GLY A 356 5.18 -5.19 -1.36
C GLY A 356 4.93 -6.60 -0.81
N PHE A 357 3.74 -7.10 -1.10
CA PHE A 357 3.20 -8.36 -0.61
C PHE A 357 2.78 -9.28 -1.77
N ALA A 358 3.68 -9.55 -2.70
CA ALA A 358 3.42 -10.52 -3.76
C ALA A 358 3.23 -11.91 -3.17
N PRO A 359 2.26 -12.71 -3.65
CA PRO A 359 2.11 -14.09 -3.22
C PRO A 359 3.35 -14.92 -3.58
N GLY A 360 3.95 -15.53 -2.57
CA GLY A 360 5.07 -16.44 -2.70
C GLY A 360 4.63 -17.91 -2.93
N ALA A 361 5.36 -18.83 -2.30
CA ALA A 361 5.02 -20.25 -2.29
C ALA A 361 3.67 -20.52 -1.57
N PRO A 362 3.01 -21.67 -1.82
CA PRO A 362 1.87 -22.10 -1.03
C PRO A 362 2.19 -22.11 0.47
N PRO A 363 1.21 -21.86 1.35
CA PRO A 363 1.46 -21.74 2.78
C PRO A 363 2.03 -23.02 3.35
N ALA A 364 3.09 -22.86 4.16
CA ALA A 364 3.71 -23.92 4.94
C ALA A 364 4.13 -23.34 6.29
N GLY A 365 3.87 -24.07 7.38
CA GLY A 365 4.24 -23.65 8.73
C GLY A 365 3.55 -22.35 9.19
N PHE A 366 2.32 -22.09 8.74
CA PHE A 366 1.61 -20.85 9.08
C PHE A 366 1.30 -20.72 10.57
N ALA A 367 0.98 -21.83 11.26
CA ALA A 367 0.77 -21.84 12.71
C ALA A 367 2.04 -21.44 13.48
N ASP A 368 3.19 -21.97 13.07
CA ASP A 368 4.50 -21.63 13.66
C ASP A 368 4.86 -20.17 13.39
N PHE A 369 4.56 -19.68 12.18
CA PHE A 369 4.71 -18.27 11.82
C PHE A 369 3.85 -17.36 12.71
N CYS A 370 2.58 -17.69 12.95
CA CYS A 370 1.70 -16.91 13.83
C CYS A 370 2.20 -16.94 15.28
N SER A 371 2.71 -18.08 15.76
CA SER A 371 3.32 -18.20 17.09
C SER A 371 4.58 -17.33 17.19
N ALA A 372 5.45 -17.38 16.19
CA ALA A 372 6.65 -16.54 16.12
C ALA A 372 6.32 -15.05 16.06
N LEU A 373 5.29 -14.67 15.28
CA LEU A 373 4.81 -13.30 15.19
C LEU A 373 4.28 -12.79 16.54
N GLN A 374 3.56 -13.61 17.28
CA GLN A 374 3.05 -13.26 18.61
C GLN A 374 4.17 -13.07 19.63
N ALA A 375 5.23 -13.88 19.56
CA ALA A 375 6.40 -13.82 20.44
C ALA A 375 7.44 -12.77 20.00
N ALA A 376 7.30 -12.21 18.78
CA ALA A 376 8.28 -11.30 18.20
C ALA A 376 8.44 -10.00 19.03
N PRO A 377 9.67 -9.47 19.15
CA PRO A 377 9.87 -8.11 19.65
C PRO A 377 9.02 -7.14 18.84
N SER A 378 8.24 -6.31 19.51
CA SER A 378 7.26 -5.44 18.86
C SER A 378 7.22 -4.06 19.50
N VAL A 379 7.10 -3.02 18.68
CA VAL A 379 6.71 -1.68 19.13
C VAL A 379 5.19 -1.58 19.05
N SER A 380 4.58 -1.07 20.13
CA SER A 380 3.17 -0.68 20.12
C SER A 380 3.08 0.83 20.32
N LEU A 381 2.41 1.53 19.39
CA LEU A 381 2.17 2.97 19.47
C LEU A 381 0.65 3.22 19.54
N ALA A 382 0.20 3.81 20.63
CA ALA A 382 -1.15 4.31 20.79
C ALA A 382 -1.20 5.80 20.42
N CYS A 383 -1.91 6.14 19.35
CA CYS A 383 -2.20 7.53 18.98
C CYS A 383 -3.54 7.92 19.60
N GLN A 384 -3.56 8.82 20.55
CA GLN A 384 -4.77 9.16 21.32
C GLN A 384 -4.88 10.67 21.53
N THR A 385 -6.12 11.14 21.64
CA THR A 385 -6.40 12.53 22.04
C THR A 385 -6.21 12.66 23.56
N VAL A 386 -5.00 13.01 23.95
CA VAL A 386 -4.60 13.18 25.35
C VAL A 386 -3.78 14.47 25.49
N SER A 387 -3.60 14.93 26.73
CA SER A 387 -2.70 16.06 26.98
C SER A 387 -1.31 15.75 26.45
N PRO A 388 -0.71 16.62 25.62
CA PRO A 388 0.61 16.40 25.07
C PRO A 388 1.66 16.34 26.18
N GLY A 389 2.53 15.34 26.12
CA GLY A 389 3.74 15.28 26.94
C GLY A 389 4.83 16.22 26.43
N GLU A 390 6.01 16.17 27.04
CA GLU A 390 7.16 16.91 26.53
C GLU A 390 7.53 16.43 25.10
N PRO A 391 7.86 17.36 24.19
CA PRO A 391 8.20 17.02 22.83
C PRO A 391 9.56 16.31 22.76
N VAL A 392 9.60 15.20 22.05
CA VAL A 392 10.81 14.43 21.77
C VAL A 392 11.24 14.70 20.33
N ALA A 393 12.48 15.17 20.15
CA ALA A 393 13.05 15.35 18.81
C ALA A 393 13.49 14.01 18.23
N THR A 394 12.94 13.63 17.09
CA THR A 394 13.30 12.40 16.36
C THR A 394 13.03 12.55 14.88
N GLN A 395 13.97 12.13 14.02
CA GLN A 395 13.84 12.17 12.57
C GLN A 395 13.34 13.50 11.99
N GLY A 396 13.84 14.63 12.52
CA GLY A 396 13.41 15.96 12.11
C GLY A 396 12.03 16.39 12.63
N PHE A 397 11.30 15.53 13.36
CA PHE A 397 10.03 15.86 13.98
C PHE A 397 10.21 16.22 15.45
N SER A 398 9.29 17.04 15.95
CA SER A 398 9.07 17.28 17.38
C SER A 398 7.75 16.63 17.77
N LEU A 399 7.82 15.50 18.48
CA LEU A 399 6.67 14.64 18.75
C LEU A 399 6.35 14.60 20.24
N PRO A 400 5.08 14.83 20.67
CA PRO A 400 4.65 14.71 22.05
C PRO A 400 4.51 13.21 22.42
N LEU A 401 5.66 12.57 22.66
CA LEU A 401 5.75 11.14 22.98
C LEU A 401 5.81 10.91 24.49
N SER A 402 5.16 9.85 24.94
CA SER A 402 5.26 9.35 26.32
C SER A 402 5.22 7.82 26.33
N ARG A 403 5.47 7.22 27.51
CA ARG A 403 5.25 5.78 27.70
C ARG A 403 3.76 5.45 27.68
N TRP A 404 3.37 4.48 26.85
CA TRP A 404 2.03 3.93 26.90
C TRP A 404 1.89 2.95 28.07
N ARG A 405 1.04 3.30 29.04
CA ARG A 405 0.71 2.43 30.16
C ARG A 405 -0.61 1.72 29.87
N ARG A 406 -0.52 0.44 29.54
CA ARG A 406 -1.70 -0.39 29.31
C ARG A 406 -2.46 -0.61 30.60
N ARG A 407 -3.77 -0.47 30.58
CA ARG A 407 -4.65 -0.80 31.70
C ARG A 407 -4.94 -2.30 31.70
N PRO A 408 -4.89 -2.97 32.86
CA PRO A 408 -5.31 -4.36 33.00
C PRO A 408 -6.86 -4.40 33.04
N GLU A 409 -7.51 -4.47 31.90
CA GLU A 409 -8.95 -4.76 31.82
C GLU A 409 -9.18 -6.10 31.13
N SER A 410 -10.18 -6.83 31.57
CA SER A 410 -10.53 -8.17 31.08
C SER A 410 -11.74 -8.10 30.13
N ASP A 411 -11.53 -7.64 28.90
CA ASP A 411 -12.57 -7.81 27.90
C ASP A 411 -12.62 -9.26 27.42
N PRO A 412 -13.80 -9.80 27.17
CA PRO A 412 -13.92 -11.14 26.63
C PRO A 412 -13.28 -11.22 25.24
N ALA A 413 -12.61 -12.32 24.96
CA ALA A 413 -12.08 -12.62 23.64
C ALA A 413 -13.23 -12.65 22.61
N LEU A 414 -12.99 -12.06 21.44
CA LEU A 414 -13.90 -12.21 20.30
C LEU A 414 -13.81 -13.63 19.75
N ALA A 415 -14.93 -14.16 19.27
CA ALA A 415 -14.93 -15.38 18.47
C ALA A 415 -14.60 -15.03 17.02
N PHE A 416 -13.66 -15.76 16.44
CA PHE A 416 -13.28 -15.60 15.03
C PHE A 416 -13.65 -16.84 14.24
N ALA A 417 -14.05 -16.65 12.99
CA ALA A 417 -14.33 -17.71 12.04
C ALA A 417 -13.66 -17.41 10.70
N PHE A 418 -13.11 -18.44 10.07
CA PHE A 418 -12.36 -18.31 8.83
C PHE A 418 -13.00 -19.15 7.73
N TYR A 419 -12.89 -18.67 6.51
CA TYR A 419 -13.44 -19.35 5.32
C TYR A 419 -12.49 -20.44 4.79
N PRO A 420 -13.03 -21.51 4.14
CA PRO A 420 -14.45 -21.81 4.03
C PRO A 420 -15.06 -22.18 5.38
N GLN A 421 -16.28 -21.72 5.61
CA GLN A 421 -17.07 -22.13 6.77
C GLN A 421 -17.89 -23.37 6.41
N ALA A 422 -18.21 -24.23 7.39
CA ALA A 422 -19.10 -25.35 7.20
C ALA A 422 -20.47 -24.86 6.68
N ALA A 423 -20.99 -25.52 5.65
CA ALA A 423 -22.26 -25.15 5.04
C ALA A 423 -23.40 -25.27 6.06
N GLY A 424 -23.85 -24.16 6.63
CA GLY A 424 -24.95 -24.15 7.61
C GLY A 424 -25.35 -22.76 8.11
N ASP A 425 -24.43 -21.81 8.18
CA ASP A 425 -24.65 -20.63 9.03
C ASP A 425 -25.19 -19.36 8.33
N LEU A 426 -25.47 -19.41 7.03
CA LEU A 426 -25.96 -18.25 6.27
C LEU A 426 -27.37 -18.42 5.69
N VAL A 427 -28.18 -19.35 6.21
CA VAL A 427 -29.54 -19.58 5.68
C VAL A 427 -30.52 -18.55 6.25
N ALA A 428 -30.74 -17.51 5.46
CA ALA A 428 -31.84 -16.59 5.69
C ALA A 428 -32.88 -16.73 4.57
N LYS A 429 -34.16 -16.87 4.92
CA LYS A 429 -35.31 -17.06 3.98
C LYS A 429 -35.51 -15.87 3.04
N CYS A 430 -35.72 -16.14 1.75
CA CYS A 430 -35.92 -15.15 0.69
C CYS A 430 -37.32 -14.50 0.73
N PRO A 431 -37.48 -13.21 0.43
CA PRO A 431 -38.80 -12.63 0.15
C PRO A 431 -39.32 -13.07 -1.23
N GLU A 432 -40.63 -13.33 -1.33
CA GLU A 432 -41.31 -13.92 -2.49
C GLU A 432 -41.46 -13.01 -3.73
N LYS A 433 -40.98 -11.77 -3.73
CA LYS A 433 -41.13 -10.86 -4.87
C LYS A 433 -39.79 -10.62 -5.55
N ALA A 434 -39.64 -11.16 -6.75
CA ALA A 434 -38.53 -10.87 -7.64
C ALA A 434 -38.66 -9.45 -8.25
N ALA A 435 -37.59 -8.67 -8.21
CA ALA A 435 -37.51 -7.43 -8.97
C ALA A 435 -37.35 -7.75 -10.48
N PRO A 436 -37.82 -6.88 -11.39
CA PRO A 436 -37.62 -7.10 -12.81
C PRO A 436 -36.13 -7.07 -13.17
N LEU A 437 -35.65 -8.12 -13.80
CA LEU A 437 -34.28 -8.23 -14.28
C LEU A 437 -34.21 -7.79 -15.74
N LEU A 438 -33.39 -6.79 -16.04
CA LEU A 438 -33.02 -6.44 -17.39
C LEU A 438 -31.79 -7.26 -17.78
N HIS A 439 -31.94 -8.15 -18.77
CA HIS A 439 -30.84 -8.96 -19.29
C HIS A 439 -30.19 -8.24 -20.47
N LEU A 440 -28.95 -7.82 -20.33
CA LEU A 440 -28.13 -7.29 -21.42
C LEU A 440 -27.10 -8.37 -21.79
N PRO A 441 -27.16 -8.94 -22.99
CA PRO A 441 -26.16 -9.90 -23.45
C PRO A 441 -24.85 -9.18 -23.78
N LEU A 442 -23.84 -9.41 -22.96
CA LEU A 442 -22.46 -9.00 -23.22
C LEU A 442 -21.67 -10.26 -23.60
N PRO A 443 -21.05 -10.34 -24.79
CA PRO A 443 -20.26 -11.50 -25.16
C PRO A 443 -18.96 -11.55 -24.32
N GLU A 444 -18.60 -12.76 -23.89
CA GLU A 444 -17.31 -13.16 -23.32
C GLU A 444 -16.95 -12.66 -21.90
N GLU A 445 -17.82 -11.98 -21.16
CA GLU A 445 -17.56 -11.58 -19.78
C GLU A 445 -18.35 -12.44 -18.77
N PRO A 446 -17.80 -12.64 -17.54
CA PRO A 446 -18.57 -13.29 -16.48
C PRO A 446 -19.85 -12.48 -16.18
N PRO A 447 -20.96 -13.14 -15.83
CA PRO A 447 -22.24 -12.47 -15.63
C PRO A 447 -22.14 -11.39 -14.54
N ARG A 448 -22.52 -10.19 -14.91
CA ARG A 448 -22.60 -9.03 -13.99
C ARG A 448 -24.05 -8.70 -13.71
N LEU A 449 -24.34 -8.41 -12.46
CA LEU A 449 -25.65 -7.99 -12.00
C LEU A 449 -25.55 -6.56 -11.47
N LEU A 450 -26.30 -5.63 -12.09
CA LEU A 450 -26.42 -4.27 -11.63
C LEU A 450 -27.70 -4.12 -10.82
N LEU A 451 -27.58 -3.77 -9.55
CA LEU A 451 -28.69 -3.55 -8.64
C LEU A 451 -28.76 -2.08 -8.26
N ARG A 452 -29.90 -1.48 -8.51
CA ARG A 452 -30.25 -0.16 -7.96
C ARG A 452 -31.16 -0.37 -6.75
N PRO A 453 -30.98 0.41 -5.67
CA PRO A 453 -31.94 0.40 -4.58
C PRO A 453 -33.35 0.73 -5.09
N PRO A 454 -34.42 0.18 -4.47
CA PRO A 454 -35.80 0.43 -4.90
C PRO A 454 -36.27 1.87 -4.63
N PHE A 455 -35.51 2.65 -3.90
CA PHE A 455 -35.71 4.08 -3.66
C PHE A 455 -34.54 4.86 -4.25
N TYR A 456 -34.80 6.03 -4.72
CA TYR A 456 -33.75 6.96 -5.08
C TYR A 456 -32.90 7.21 -3.83
N CYS A 457 -31.73 6.58 -3.77
CA CYS A 457 -30.73 7.04 -2.83
C CYS A 457 -30.29 8.39 -3.34
N SER A 458 -30.80 9.44 -2.72
CA SER A 458 -30.35 10.80 -2.92
C SER A 458 -28.82 10.78 -3.00
N PRO A 459 -28.20 11.66 -3.79
CA PRO A 459 -26.76 11.92 -3.70
C PRO A 459 -26.33 12.33 -2.27
N ASP A 460 -27.27 12.37 -1.31
CA ASP A 460 -27.00 12.52 0.11
C ASP A 460 -26.04 11.41 0.55
N GLN A 461 -24.78 11.81 0.61
CA GLN A 461 -23.65 10.90 0.76
C GLN A 461 -23.75 10.04 2.02
N ALA A 462 -24.37 10.55 3.08
CA ALA A 462 -24.49 9.85 4.35
C ALA A 462 -25.27 8.54 4.26
N GLU A 463 -26.39 8.51 3.52
CA GLU A 463 -27.17 7.28 3.34
C GLU A 463 -26.41 6.23 2.52
N GLY A 464 -25.84 6.65 1.38
CA GLY A 464 -25.08 5.75 0.51
C GLY A 464 -23.87 5.16 1.22
N LEU A 465 -23.17 5.96 2.00
CA LEU A 465 -22.03 5.51 2.81
C LEU A 465 -22.46 4.53 3.92
N ALA A 466 -23.54 4.83 4.64
CA ALA A 466 -24.06 3.93 5.68
C ALA A 466 -24.49 2.57 5.09
N ARG A 467 -25.10 2.57 3.90
CA ARG A 467 -25.44 1.34 3.17
C ARG A 467 -24.21 0.55 2.76
N GLY A 468 -23.21 1.25 2.23
CA GLY A 468 -21.93 0.64 1.88
C GLY A 468 -21.29 -0.09 3.06
N GLU A 469 -21.30 0.50 4.23
CA GLU A 469 -20.78 -0.14 5.45
C GLU A 469 -21.54 -1.40 5.85
N GLN A 470 -22.84 -1.41 5.69
CA GLN A 470 -23.65 -2.60 5.99
C GLN A 470 -23.50 -3.69 4.94
N LEU A 471 -23.28 -3.33 3.67
CA LEU A 471 -23.03 -4.29 2.59
C LEU A 471 -21.63 -4.90 2.65
N ARG A 472 -20.66 -4.21 3.20
CA ARG A 472 -19.25 -4.54 3.22
C ARG A 472 -18.93 -5.98 3.67
N PRO A 473 -19.43 -6.48 4.80
CA PRO A 473 -19.20 -7.87 5.21
C PRO A 473 -19.81 -8.89 4.22
N LEU A 474 -20.93 -8.57 3.62
CA LEU A 474 -21.60 -9.44 2.66
C LEU A 474 -20.86 -9.49 1.31
N LEU A 475 -20.35 -8.35 0.86
CA LEU A 475 -19.49 -8.28 -0.35
C LEU A 475 -18.17 -9.01 -0.13
N ALA A 476 -17.61 -8.94 1.07
CA ALA A 476 -16.45 -9.74 1.44
C ALA A 476 -16.76 -11.24 1.45
N ALA A 477 -17.93 -11.65 1.98
CA ALA A 477 -18.37 -13.04 1.93
C ALA A 477 -18.60 -13.52 0.48
N LEU A 478 -19.13 -12.66 -0.41
CA LEU A 478 -19.26 -12.97 -1.84
C LEU A 478 -17.90 -13.23 -2.50
N ARG A 479 -16.86 -12.48 -2.12
CA ARG A 479 -15.49 -12.72 -2.59
C ARG A 479 -14.98 -14.11 -2.19
N HIS A 480 -15.30 -14.60 -1.00
CA HIS A 480 -14.98 -15.96 -0.57
C HIS A 480 -15.69 -17.03 -1.40
N ALA A 481 -16.89 -16.73 -1.87
CA ALA A 481 -17.60 -17.59 -2.82
C ALA A 481 -17.06 -17.51 -4.27
N GLY A 482 -16.13 -16.60 -4.55
CA GLY A 482 -15.52 -16.42 -5.87
C GLY A 482 -16.18 -15.35 -6.73
N GLY A 483 -17.14 -14.61 -6.19
CA GLY A 483 -17.73 -13.43 -6.83
C GLY A 483 -16.99 -12.15 -6.45
N HIS A 484 -17.48 -11.04 -6.95
CA HIS A 484 -17.02 -9.69 -6.61
C HIS A 484 -18.21 -8.76 -6.52
N GLY A 485 -18.14 -7.76 -5.67
CA GLY A 485 -19.20 -6.76 -5.55
C GLY A 485 -18.62 -5.39 -5.18
N GLU A 486 -19.19 -4.35 -5.78
CA GLU A 486 -18.80 -2.97 -5.57
C GLU A 486 -20.03 -2.09 -5.40
N TRP A 487 -20.05 -1.35 -4.30
CA TRP A 487 -21.06 -0.32 -4.02
C TRP A 487 -20.45 1.04 -4.33
N HIS A 488 -20.97 1.73 -5.32
CA HIS A 488 -20.39 2.98 -5.83
C HIS A 488 -21.45 3.98 -6.27
N LEU A 489 -21.05 5.24 -6.34
CA LEU A 489 -21.84 6.32 -6.90
C LEU A 489 -21.56 6.41 -8.40
N PHE A 490 -22.62 6.33 -9.21
CA PHE A 490 -22.52 6.48 -10.66
C PHE A 490 -23.70 7.31 -11.16
N ASP A 491 -23.41 8.32 -11.97
CA ASP A 491 -24.41 9.25 -12.54
C ASP A 491 -25.40 9.78 -11.47
N GLY A 492 -24.85 10.25 -10.34
CA GLY A 492 -25.61 10.84 -9.24
C GLY A 492 -26.48 9.86 -8.44
N SER A 493 -26.34 8.55 -8.65
CA SER A 493 -27.07 7.54 -7.89
C SER A 493 -26.15 6.44 -7.37
N TRP A 494 -26.40 5.96 -6.13
CA TRP A 494 -25.71 4.80 -5.59
C TRP A 494 -26.23 3.51 -6.22
N GLN A 495 -25.32 2.64 -6.61
CA GLN A 495 -25.63 1.35 -7.20
C GLN A 495 -24.63 0.28 -6.79
N LEU A 496 -25.09 -0.96 -6.83
CA LEU A 496 -24.30 -2.14 -6.54
C LEU A 496 -24.06 -2.93 -7.83
N THR A 497 -22.81 -3.08 -8.19
CA THR A 497 -22.39 -3.99 -9.26
C THR A 497 -21.91 -5.29 -8.63
N LEU A 498 -22.48 -6.42 -9.06
CA LEU A 498 -22.07 -7.75 -8.63
C LEU A 498 -21.58 -8.55 -9.84
N GLN A 499 -20.44 -9.16 -9.70
CA GLN A 499 -19.95 -10.24 -10.55
C GLN A 499 -20.21 -11.55 -9.82
N LEU A 500 -21.00 -12.44 -10.42
CA LEU A 500 -21.35 -13.69 -9.81
C LEU A 500 -20.19 -14.70 -9.90
N PRO A 501 -20.06 -15.62 -8.94
CA PRO A 501 -19.06 -16.69 -9.01
C PRO A 501 -19.38 -17.66 -10.13
N GLU A 502 -18.38 -18.45 -10.53
CA GLU A 502 -18.56 -19.54 -11.50
C GLU A 502 -19.67 -20.52 -11.08
N PRO A 503 -20.38 -21.14 -12.05
CA PRO A 503 -21.40 -22.15 -11.77
C PRO A 503 -20.87 -23.29 -10.87
N GLY A 504 -21.69 -23.70 -9.90
CA GLY A 504 -21.32 -24.76 -8.93
C GLY A 504 -20.93 -24.24 -7.53
N ARG A 505 -20.64 -22.94 -7.39
CA ARG A 505 -20.56 -22.31 -6.08
C ARG A 505 -21.92 -21.70 -5.74
N ARG A 506 -22.44 -21.96 -4.55
CA ARG A 506 -23.79 -21.57 -4.13
C ARG A 506 -23.78 -20.22 -3.40
N PRO A 507 -23.84 -19.08 -4.11
CA PRO A 507 -23.84 -17.74 -3.48
C PRO A 507 -25.24 -17.28 -3.03
N GLU A 508 -26.28 -18.12 -3.20
CA GLU A 508 -27.69 -17.72 -3.08
C GLU A 508 -27.99 -17.09 -1.72
N ALA A 509 -27.48 -17.67 -0.63
CA ALA A 509 -27.69 -17.14 0.71
C ALA A 509 -27.06 -15.75 0.89
N ILE A 510 -25.86 -15.54 0.31
CA ILE A 510 -25.14 -14.27 0.36
C ILE A 510 -25.89 -13.23 -0.48
N LEU A 511 -26.31 -13.58 -1.69
CA LEU A 511 -27.10 -12.69 -2.57
C LEU A 511 -28.42 -12.29 -1.91
N GLN A 512 -29.11 -13.23 -1.27
CA GLN A 512 -30.32 -12.94 -0.51
C GLN A 512 -30.07 -11.97 0.65
N ALA A 513 -28.97 -12.15 1.38
CA ALA A 513 -28.59 -11.24 2.46
C ALA A 513 -28.27 -9.82 1.92
N ILE A 514 -27.60 -9.72 0.77
CA ILE A 514 -27.32 -8.45 0.08
C ILE A 514 -28.63 -7.77 -0.32
N LEU A 515 -29.55 -8.49 -0.96
CA LEU A 515 -30.84 -7.94 -1.39
C LEU A 515 -31.68 -7.44 -0.21
N ARG A 516 -31.67 -8.17 0.91
CA ARG A 516 -32.33 -7.71 2.15
C ARG A 516 -31.72 -6.44 2.68
N GLN A 517 -30.39 -6.36 2.69
CA GLN A 517 -29.69 -5.18 3.18
C GLN A 517 -29.98 -3.95 2.32
N LEU A 518 -30.06 -4.12 0.98
CA LEU A 518 -30.47 -3.06 0.07
C LEU A 518 -31.91 -2.58 0.31
N ALA A 519 -32.80 -3.46 0.75
CA ALA A 519 -34.22 -3.17 0.99
C ALA A 519 -34.51 -2.53 2.37
N LEU A 520 -33.53 -2.43 3.27
CA LEU A 520 -33.72 -1.83 4.60
C LEU A 520 -34.03 -0.33 4.51
N PRO A 521 -34.95 0.19 5.33
CA PRO A 521 -35.22 1.61 5.37
C PRO A 521 -34.03 2.40 5.91
N VAL A 522 -33.89 3.65 5.45
CA VAL A 522 -32.80 4.57 5.84
C VAL A 522 -32.70 4.73 7.36
N ALA A 523 -33.82 4.82 8.05
CA ALA A 523 -33.84 4.97 9.52
C ALA A 523 -33.17 3.81 10.30
N SER A 524 -32.92 2.67 9.65
CA SER A 524 -32.24 1.52 10.26
C SER A 524 -30.72 1.51 9.97
N LEU A 525 -30.21 2.49 9.21
CA LEU A 525 -28.82 2.55 8.83
C LEU A 525 -27.97 3.15 9.98
N THR A 526 -26.81 2.55 10.20
CA THR A 526 -25.82 3.10 11.14
C THR A 526 -24.87 3.99 10.36
N PRO A 527 -24.62 5.25 10.79
CA PRO A 527 -23.67 6.12 10.11
C PRO A 527 -22.27 5.48 10.10
N PRO A 528 -21.52 5.64 9.00
CA PRO A 528 -20.17 5.11 8.91
C PRO A 528 -19.22 5.85 9.87
N PRO A 529 -18.14 5.20 10.33
CA PRO A 529 -17.05 5.89 10.99
C PRO A 529 -16.42 6.98 10.10
N ASP A 530 -15.99 8.08 10.68
CA ASP A 530 -15.40 9.23 9.95
C ASP A 530 -14.25 8.84 9.01
N SER A 531 -13.40 7.88 9.41
CA SER A 531 -12.31 7.37 8.58
C SER A 531 -12.76 6.76 7.25
N ILE A 532 -13.97 6.19 7.22
CA ILE A 532 -14.57 5.58 6.03
C ILE A 532 -15.19 6.66 5.16
N ALA A 533 -15.89 7.61 5.78
CA ALA A 533 -16.45 8.76 5.10
C ALA A 533 -15.35 9.55 4.35
N ILE A 534 -14.22 9.80 5.01
CA ILE A 534 -13.05 10.47 4.39
C ILE A 534 -12.48 9.65 3.23
N ARG A 535 -12.35 8.32 3.36
CA ARG A 535 -11.86 7.48 2.25
C ARG A 535 -12.76 7.54 1.02
N HIS A 536 -14.07 7.47 1.21
CA HIS A 536 -15.03 7.59 0.11
C HIS A 536 -14.99 8.98 -0.53
N LEU A 537 -14.85 10.03 0.27
CA LEU A 537 -14.66 11.38 -0.23
C LEU A 537 -13.39 11.47 -1.09
N MET A 538 -12.28 10.94 -0.61
CA MET A 538 -11.01 10.92 -1.35
C MET A 538 -11.11 10.11 -2.65
N ALA A 539 -11.83 8.99 -2.65
CA ALA A 539 -12.04 8.19 -3.86
C ALA A 539 -12.92 8.90 -4.92
N GLN A 540 -13.81 9.80 -4.50
CA GLN A 540 -14.67 10.57 -5.39
C GLN A 540 -14.06 11.88 -5.88
N LEU A 541 -12.97 12.35 -5.27
CA LEU A 541 -12.32 13.60 -5.66
C LEU A 541 -12.00 13.70 -7.16
N PRO A 542 -11.48 12.66 -7.84
CA PRO A 542 -11.23 12.72 -9.27
C PRO A 542 -12.48 13.04 -10.11
N GLU A 543 -13.63 12.44 -9.76
CA GLU A 543 -14.89 12.67 -10.48
C GLU A 543 -15.46 14.08 -10.22
N ARG A 544 -15.29 14.59 -8.98
CA ARG A 544 -15.77 15.94 -8.60
C ARG A 544 -14.94 17.06 -9.19
N LEU A 545 -13.64 16.83 -9.42
CA LEU A 545 -12.71 17.82 -9.97
C LEU A 545 -12.71 17.86 -11.49
N GLY A 546 -13.50 17.00 -12.14
CA GLY A 546 -13.49 16.84 -13.59
C GLY A 546 -12.24 16.06 -14.06
N THR A 547 -12.30 15.59 -15.30
CA THR A 547 -11.30 14.68 -15.89
C THR A 547 -9.93 15.30 -16.18
N SER A 548 -9.69 16.55 -15.82
CA SER A 548 -8.36 17.16 -15.90
C SER A 548 -7.53 16.69 -14.70
N GLY A 549 -6.85 15.57 -14.87
CA GLY A 549 -5.97 14.96 -13.86
C GLY A 549 -4.69 15.74 -13.60
N HIS A 550 -4.76 17.04 -13.41
CA HIS A 550 -3.60 17.82 -13.01
C HIS A 550 -3.46 17.81 -11.48
N GLN A 551 -2.28 17.43 -11.03
CA GLN A 551 -1.84 17.44 -9.64
C GLN A 551 -2.10 18.79 -8.95
N GLU A 552 -2.05 19.88 -9.69
CA GLU A 552 -2.41 21.23 -9.23
C GLU A 552 -3.89 21.38 -8.86
N GLY A 553 -4.80 20.69 -9.54
CA GLY A 553 -6.22 20.68 -9.20
C GLY A 553 -6.50 19.97 -7.87
N TRP A 554 -5.74 18.92 -7.56
CA TRP A 554 -5.82 18.20 -6.29
C TRP A 554 -5.37 19.07 -5.11
N LEU A 555 -4.24 19.75 -5.26
CA LEU A 555 -3.70 20.65 -4.24
C LEU A 555 -4.61 21.87 -4.03
N ALA A 556 -5.17 22.43 -5.09
CA ALA A 556 -6.11 23.55 -5.00
C ALA A 556 -7.44 23.13 -4.33
N ALA A 557 -7.95 21.93 -4.60
CA ALA A 557 -9.15 21.41 -3.96
C ALA A 557 -8.92 21.05 -2.48
N LEU A 558 -7.75 20.52 -2.12
CA LEU A 558 -7.38 20.26 -0.74
C LEU A 558 -7.10 21.56 0.05
N ALA A 559 -6.57 22.59 -0.61
CA ALA A 559 -6.30 23.90 0.00
C ALA A 559 -7.54 24.79 0.08
N GLY A 560 -8.53 24.58 -0.80
CA GLY A 560 -9.78 25.34 -0.87
C GLY A 560 -11.00 24.65 -0.27
N GLY A 561 -10.88 23.38 0.14
CA GLY A 561 -11.90 22.65 0.88
C GLY A 561 -12.14 23.32 2.22
N SER A 562 -13.29 23.97 2.37
CA SER A 562 -13.67 24.60 3.63
C SER A 562 -14.00 23.53 4.68
N ALA A 563 -13.88 23.88 5.95
CA ALA A 563 -14.35 23.03 7.05
C ALA A 563 -15.85 22.66 6.91
N GLU A 564 -16.60 23.38 6.09
CA GLU A 564 -17.98 23.08 5.72
C GLU A 564 -18.09 21.82 4.86
N ASP A 565 -17.14 21.56 3.93
CA ASP A 565 -17.15 20.34 3.12
C ASP A 565 -16.89 19.08 3.97
N ALA A 566 -16.15 19.21 5.06
CA ALA A 566 -15.97 18.12 6.03
C ALA A 566 -17.21 17.91 6.92
N GLN A 567 -18.02 18.91 7.17
CA GLN A 567 -19.29 18.80 7.90
C GLN A 567 -20.39 18.10 7.11
N TRP A 568 -20.29 18.08 5.76
CA TRP A 568 -21.24 17.34 4.92
C TRP A 568 -21.06 15.82 4.96
N VAL A 569 -19.99 15.36 5.57
CA VAL A 569 -19.63 13.93 5.68
C VAL A 569 -19.89 13.43 7.11
N ALA A 570 -20.20 14.31 8.05
CA ALA A 570 -20.64 13.98 9.40
C ALA A 570 -22.21 14.00 9.51
#